data_01dd0f4c5535c918b145a9c992f38169
#
_entry.id   01dd0f4c5535c918b145a9c992f38169
#
_cell.length_a   1.000
_cell.length_b   1.000
_cell.length_c   1.000
_cell.angle_alpha   90.00
_cell.angle_beta   90.00
_cell.angle_gamma   90.00
#
_symmetry.space_group_name_H-M   'P 1'
#
loop_
_entity.id
_entity.type
_entity.pdbx_description
1 polymer ?
#
loop_
_entity_poly.entity_id
_entity_poly.type
_entity_poly.pdbx_seq_one_letter_code
_entity_poly.pdbx_strand_id
1 'polypeptide(L)'
;MLFGKIKALVEYGVRTGLIEAEDTIYTRNRLLEALCEEDYADEEAERSENLALLLDGLCDEAVKRGIIEDGATSRDLFDTKLMGLLTPRPSDVNRTFRALYKESPEKATDWFYKLCGDCNYIRRDRVARDLKWVYNDPRFGAIDITINLSKPEKDPKAIAAAKKIKASGYPACMLCKENIGYAGRMNHPARQNHRAIPITVNHADWFLQYSPYVYYNEHCIVFCGEHVPMQIDKSTFRKLFDFVEQFPHYFLGSNADLSIVGGSILTHDHYQGGHYTFAMARANMEEHCTLHGFEDVEAGILNWPVSVLRLRHKNPERLIDAADHVLKAWRSYTDEDAFIFAETDGEPHNTITPIARCVDGVYELDLALRNNITTEKYPLGVYHPHDEYHHIKKENIGLIEVMGLAVLPSRLKDELKTLKDVMLKNGDVSSVESIAKHAEWAAQVKRDHPEMNEANAEHILQQEVGKVFVKVLENAGVYKCTAEGRKAFRTFVESVR
;
A
#
# COMPACT_ATOMS: atom_id res chain seq x y z
N MET A 1 -34.96 -0.08 15.10
CA MET A 1 -35.44 -1.40 15.53
C MET A 1 -34.63 -2.46 14.80
N LEU A 2 -34.47 -3.67 15.36
CA LEU A 2 -33.54 -4.68 14.80
C LEU A 2 -33.96 -5.14 13.41
N PHE A 3 -35.26 -5.48 13.24
CA PHE A 3 -35.75 -6.05 11.98
C PHE A 3 -35.72 -5.04 10.84
N GLY A 4 -35.94 -3.73 11.15
CA GLY A 4 -35.77 -2.65 10.17
C GLY A 4 -34.32 -2.51 9.68
N LYS A 5 -33.30 -2.73 10.56
CA LYS A 5 -31.90 -2.75 10.19
C LYS A 5 -31.54 -3.98 9.32
N ILE A 6 -32.05 -5.16 9.70
CA ILE A 6 -31.85 -6.39 8.91
C ILE A 6 -32.46 -6.21 7.51
N LYS A 7 -33.68 -5.68 7.42
CA LYS A 7 -34.36 -5.42 6.13
C LYS A 7 -33.56 -4.43 5.29
N ALA A 8 -33.08 -3.34 5.88
CA ALA A 8 -32.24 -2.35 5.20
C ALA A 8 -30.94 -2.95 4.66
N LEU A 9 -30.30 -3.86 5.41
CA LEU A 9 -29.07 -4.54 4.95
C LEU A 9 -29.35 -5.51 3.81
N VAL A 10 -30.47 -6.24 3.83
CA VAL A 10 -30.89 -7.11 2.71
C VAL A 10 -31.21 -6.25 1.46
N GLU A 11 -31.96 -5.16 1.60
CA GLU A 11 -32.26 -4.23 0.50
C GLU A 11 -30.97 -3.61 -0.07
N TYR A 12 -29.99 -3.28 0.79
CA TYR A 12 -28.66 -2.86 0.36
C TYR A 12 -28.00 -3.93 -0.52
N GLY A 13 -28.03 -5.18 -0.10
CA GLY A 13 -27.45 -6.31 -0.84
C GLY A 13 -28.05 -6.47 -2.25
N VAL A 14 -29.37 -6.36 -2.38
CA VAL A 14 -30.05 -6.41 -3.69
C VAL A 14 -29.69 -5.19 -4.54
N ARG A 15 -29.76 -3.99 -3.98
CA ARG A 15 -29.47 -2.74 -4.69
C ARG A 15 -28.05 -2.67 -5.23
N THR A 16 -27.08 -3.24 -4.51
CA THR A 16 -25.67 -3.25 -4.92
C THR A 16 -25.31 -4.44 -5.79
N GLY A 17 -26.22 -5.42 -5.94
CA GLY A 17 -25.97 -6.66 -6.69
C GLY A 17 -25.07 -7.66 -5.97
N LEU A 18 -24.97 -7.56 -4.63
CA LEU A 18 -24.29 -8.58 -3.81
C LEU A 18 -25.11 -9.86 -3.70
N ILE A 19 -26.43 -9.72 -3.70
CA ILE A 19 -27.39 -10.85 -3.70
C ILE A 19 -28.46 -10.60 -4.76
N GLU A 20 -29.03 -11.67 -5.28
CA GLU A 20 -30.19 -11.62 -6.17
C GLU A 20 -31.50 -11.43 -5.37
N ALA A 21 -32.55 -10.96 -6.02
CA ALA A 21 -33.84 -10.75 -5.37
C ALA A 21 -34.42 -12.03 -4.76
N GLU A 22 -34.17 -13.17 -5.38
CA GLU A 22 -34.58 -14.50 -4.93
C GLU A 22 -33.91 -14.94 -3.63
N ASP A 23 -32.73 -14.36 -3.30
CA ASP A 23 -31.95 -14.69 -2.11
C ASP A 23 -32.34 -13.89 -0.88
N THR A 24 -33.31 -12.98 -0.96
CA THR A 24 -33.67 -12.06 0.13
C THR A 24 -34.13 -12.78 1.40
N ILE A 25 -34.98 -13.82 1.28
CA ILE A 25 -35.45 -14.61 2.43
C ILE A 25 -34.30 -15.41 3.03
N TYR A 26 -33.51 -16.05 2.20
CA TYR A 26 -32.36 -16.82 2.65
C TYR A 26 -31.36 -15.94 3.41
N THR A 27 -30.99 -14.80 2.84
CA THR A 27 -30.04 -13.85 3.46
C THR A 27 -30.57 -13.29 4.77
N ARG A 28 -31.87 -12.91 4.83
CA ARG A 28 -32.51 -12.47 6.05
C ARG A 28 -32.40 -13.52 7.15
N ASN A 29 -32.73 -14.79 6.86
CA ASN A 29 -32.69 -15.87 7.85
C ASN A 29 -31.25 -16.14 8.33
N ARG A 30 -30.24 -15.98 7.47
CA ARG A 30 -28.83 -16.07 7.88
C ARG A 30 -28.39 -14.90 8.77
N LEU A 31 -28.93 -13.70 8.55
CA LEU A 31 -28.70 -12.53 9.43
C LEU A 31 -29.37 -12.72 10.80
N LEU A 32 -30.59 -13.25 10.84
CA LEU A 32 -31.27 -13.62 12.08
C LEU A 32 -30.46 -14.63 12.89
N GLU A 33 -29.97 -15.71 12.26
CA GLU A 33 -29.09 -16.70 12.89
C GLU A 33 -27.82 -16.04 13.47
N ALA A 34 -27.16 -15.14 12.70
CA ALA A 34 -25.95 -14.45 13.14
C ALA A 34 -26.19 -13.54 14.34
N LEU A 35 -27.42 -13.03 14.50
CA LEU A 35 -27.85 -12.14 15.58
C LEU A 35 -28.57 -12.91 16.70
N CYS A 36 -28.57 -14.26 16.67
CA CYS A 36 -29.23 -15.12 17.62
C CYS A 36 -30.70 -14.74 17.83
N GLU A 37 -31.40 -14.47 16.71
CA GLU A 37 -32.83 -14.10 16.70
C GLU A 37 -33.66 -15.21 16.08
N GLU A 38 -34.71 -15.63 16.81
CA GLU A 38 -35.59 -16.73 16.37
C GLU A 38 -36.85 -16.22 15.65
N ASP A 39 -37.27 -14.99 15.95
CA ASP A 39 -38.47 -14.37 15.38
C ASP A 39 -38.12 -13.30 14.31
N TYR A 40 -39.14 -12.97 13.52
CA TYR A 40 -39.06 -11.87 12.56
C TYR A 40 -40.41 -11.12 12.51
N ALA A 41 -40.35 -9.80 12.61
CA ALA A 41 -41.49 -8.94 12.33
C ALA A 41 -41.16 -8.06 11.09
N ASP A 42 -42.11 -7.91 10.19
CA ASP A 42 -41.92 -7.05 9.01
C ASP A 42 -42.04 -5.56 9.43
N GLU A 43 -40.90 -4.99 9.78
CA GLU A 43 -40.76 -3.57 10.09
C GLU A 43 -40.41 -2.78 8.82
N GLU A 44 -40.67 -1.45 8.84
CA GLU A 44 -40.11 -0.58 7.80
C GLU A 44 -38.58 -0.65 7.82
N ALA A 45 -37.96 -0.71 6.64
CA ALA A 45 -36.51 -0.66 6.53
C ALA A 45 -35.97 0.64 7.13
N GLU A 46 -34.90 0.56 7.91
CA GLU A 46 -34.23 1.74 8.44
C GLU A 46 -33.66 2.56 7.27
N ARG A 47 -34.06 3.81 7.16
CA ARG A 47 -33.60 4.71 6.10
C ARG A 47 -32.16 5.14 6.39
N SER A 48 -31.20 4.35 5.96
CA SER A 48 -29.78 4.71 5.99
C SER A 48 -29.15 4.50 4.62
N GLU A 49 -28.65 5.56 4.03
CA GLU A 49 -27.82 5.49 2.81
C GLU A 49 -26.36 5.09 3.16
N ASN A 50 -25.98 5.17 4.43
CA ASN A 50 -24.64 4.90 4.92
C ASN A 50 -24.52 3.50 5.51
N LEU A 51 -23.87 2.60 4.77
CA LEU A 51 -23.62 1.22 5.20
C LEU A 51 -22.89 1.12 6.56
N ALA A 52 -21.92 2.02 6.82
CA ALA A 52 -21.17 1.97 8.09
C ALA A 52 -22.07 2.23 9.29
N LEU A 53 -22.99 3.20 9.21
CA LEU A 53 -23.97 3.47 10.29
C LEU A 53 -24.93 2.30 10.50
N LEU A 54 -25.35 1.65 9.42
CA LEU A 54 -26.23 0.49 9.48
C LEU A 54 -25.53 -0.69 10.17
N LEU A 55 -24.29 -0.96 9.82
CA LEU A 55 -23.48 -2.02 10.43
C LEU A 55 -23.15 -1.71 11.89
N ASP A 56 -22.83 -0.47 12.23
CA ASP A 56 -22.61 -0.03 13.61
C ASP A 56 -23.88 -0.26 14.46
N GLY A 57 -25.06 0.08 13.93
CA GLY A 57 -26.32 -0.17 14.59
C GLY A 57 -26.63 -1.66 14.79
N LEU A 58 -26.23 -2.55 13.88
CA LEU A 58 -26.34 -4.00 14.04
C LEU A 58 -25.32 -4.54 15.06
N CYS A 59 -24.11 -3.98 15.10
CA CYS A 59 -23.11 -4.28 16.12
C CYS A 59 -23.60 -3.86 17.53
N ASP A 60 -24.26 -2.70 17.65
CA ASP A 60 -24.86 -2.25 18.92
C ASP A 60 -25.92 -3.24 19.43
N GLU A 61 -26.76 -3.76 18.54
CA GLU A 61 -27.71 -4.79 18.89
C GLU A 61 -27.02 -6.10 19.33
N ALA A 62 -25.93 -6.49 18.66
CA ALA A 62 -25.15 -7.66 19.05
C ALA A 62 -24.46 -7.49 20.41
N VAL A 63 -23.94 -6.30 20.73
CA VAL A 63 -23.38 -5.97 22.06
C VAL A 63 -24.46 -6.05 23.14
N LYS A 64 -25.61 -5.40 22.92
CA LYS A 64 -26.76 -5.43 23.89
C LYS A 64 -27.21 -6.84 24.20
N ARG A 65 -27.15 -7.76 23.25
CA ARG A 65 -27.53 -9.16 23.37
C ARG A 65 -26.42 -10.04 23.93
N GLY A 66 -25.22 -9.50 24.16
CA GLY A 66 -24.08 -10.25 24.65
C GLY A 66 -23.49 -11.24 23.62
N ILE A 67 -23.78 -11.04 22.32
CA ILE A 67 -23.25 -11.86 21.21
C ILE A 67 -21.77 -11.53 20.97
N ILE A 68 -21.40 -10.26 21.12
CA ILE A 68 -20.03 -9.78 21.02
C ILE A 68 -19.70 -8.85 22.20
N GLU A 69 -18.41 -8.76 22.54
CA GLU A 69 -17.90 -7.73 23.44
C GLU A 69 -17.84 -6.37 22.73
N ASP A 70 -18.02 -5.27 23.46
CA ASP A 70 -17.89 -3.93 22.89
C ASP A 70 -16.41 -3.56 22.74
N GLY A 71 -15.93 -3.55 21.51
CA GLY A 71 -14.56 -3.21 21.17
C GLY A 71 -14.34 -3.20 19.66
N ALA A 72 -13.44 -2.35 19.18
CA ALA A 72 -13.21 -2.14 17.75
C ALA A 72 -12.95 -3.47 16.99
N THR A 73 -12.11 -4.35 17.55
CA THR A 73 -11.80 -5.63 16.90
C THR A 73 -13.02 -6.56 16.86
N SER A 74 -13.79 -6.66 17.94
CA SER A 74 -14.99 -7.52 18.00
C SER A 74 -16.05 -7.01 17.02
N ARG A 75 -16.25 -5.71 16.95
CA ARG A 75 -17.15 -5.07 15.97
C ARG A 75 -16.70 -5.32 14.53
N ASP A 76 -15.40 -5.18 14.22
CA ASP A 76 -14.83 -5.47 12.90
C ASP A 76 -14.96 -6.95 12.51
N LEU A 77 -14.84 -7.88 13.46
CA LEU A 77 -15.07 -9.30 13.20
C LEU A 77 -16.55 -9.56 12.90
N PHE A 78 -17.46 -8.91 13.62
CA PHE A 78 -18.89 -9.16 13.51
C PHE A 78 -19.51 -8.51 12.27
N ASP A 79 -19.20 -7.24 11.97
CA ASP A 79 -19.69 -6.57 10.77
C ASP A 79 -19.19 -7.26 9.48
N THR A 80 -17.93 -7.75 9.50
CA THR A 80 -17.39 -8.56 8.41
C THR A 80 -18.11 -9.90 8.28
N LYS A 81 -18.53 -10.53 9.41
CA LYS A 81 -19.38 -11.73 9.40
C LYS A 81 -20.72 -11.43 8.72
N LEU A 82 -21.40 -10.33 9.09
CA LEU A 82 -22.67 -9.94 8.49
C LEU A 82 -22.53 -9.69 6.98
N MET A 83 -21.54 -8.91 6.57
CA MET A 83 -21.27 -8.65 5.16
C MET A 83 -20.87 -9.90 4.37
N GLY A 84 -20.19 -10.85 5.03
CA GLY A 84 -19.86 -12.15 4.44
C GLY A 84 -21.08 -12.98 4.05
N LEU A 85 -22.23 -12.79 4.71
CA LEU A 85 -23.49 -13.45 4.37
C LEU A 85 -24.13 -12.91 3.07
N LEU A 86 -23.81 -11.66 2.72
CA LEU A 86 -24.28 -11.04 1.49
C LEU A 86 -23.27 -11.19 0.33
N THR A 87 -21.99 -11.44 0.64
CA THR A 87 -20.93 -11.44 -0.36
C THR A 87 -21.03 -12.68 -1.25
N PRO A 88 -21.08 -12.57 -2.58
CA PRO A 88 -21.16 -13.70 -3.50
C PRO A 88 -20.04 -14.72 -3.27
N ARG A 89 -20.29 -15.99 -3.59
CA ARG A 89 -19.26 -17.04 -3.47
C ARG A 89 -18.08 -16.78 -4.39
N PRO A 90 -16.86 -17.24 -4.07
CA PRO A 90 -15.70 -17.08 -4.93
C PRO A 90 -15.92 -17.57 -6.37
N SER A 91 -16.69 -18.68 -6.55
CA SER A 91 -17.00 -19.22 -7.89
C SER A 91 -17.86 -18.26 -8.74
N ASP A 92 -18.80 -17.55 -8.10
CA ASP A 92 -19.68 -16.60 -8.78
C ASP A 92 -18.90 -15.33 -9.15
N VAL A 93 -18.10 -14.83 -8.22
CA VAL A 93 -17.20 -13.68 -8.45
C VAL A 93 -16.24 -13.98 -9.60
N ASN A 94 -15.60 -15.15 -9.59
CA ASN A 94 -14.67 -15.55 -10.65
C ASN A 94 -15.36 -15.74 -12.02
N ARG A 95 -16.60 -16.24 -12.04
CA ARG A 95 -17.38 -16.41 -13.26
C ARG A 95 -17.70 -15.05 -13.88
N THR A 96 -18.18 -14.11 -13.06
CA THR A 96 -18.52 -12.76 -13.51
C THR A 96 -17.27 -12.01 -13.97
N PHE A 97 -16.19 -12.06 -13.19
CA PHE A 97 -14.93 -11.44 -13.56
C PHE A 97 -14.42 -11.93 -14.92
N ARG A 98 -14.40 -13.26 -15.14
CA ARG A 98 -13.97 -13.84 -16.40
C ARG A 98 -14.88 -13.47 -17.58
N ALA A 99 -16.18 -13.31 -17.35
CA ALA A 99 -17.11 -12.86 -18.39
C ALA A 99 -16.81 -11.42 -18.81
N LEU A 100 -16.63 -10.52 -17.85
CA LEU A 100 -16.29 -9.11 -18.09
C LEU A 100 -14.89 -8.97 -18.70
N TYR A 101 -13.92 -9.78 -18.24
CA TYR A 101 -12.55 -9.77 -18.77
C TYR A 101 -12.49 -10.09 -20.27
N LYS A 102 -13.38 -10.93 -20.78
CA LYS A 102 -13.48 -11.20 -22.22
C LYS A 102 -13.94 -9.97 -23.02
N GLU A 103 -14.63 -9.04 -22.38
CA GLU A 103 -15.04 -7.78 -23.00
C GLU A 103 -13.91 -6.75 -22.90
N SER A 104 -13.36 -6.57 -21.69
CA SER A 104 -12.24 -5.68 -21.38
C SER A 104 -11.66 -6.03 -20.02
N PRO A 105 -10.31 -6.13 -19.88
CA PRO A 105 -9.66 -6.24 -18.58
C PRO A 105 -10.07 -5.12 -17.60
N GLU A 106 -10.19 -3.90 -18.09
CA GLU A 106 -10.57 -2.72 -17.29
C GLU A 106 -12.00 -2.84 -16.74
N LYS A 107 -12.99 -3.27 -17.56
CA LYS A 107 -14.35 -3.53 -17.05
C LYS A 107 -14.37 -4.58 -15.94
N ALA A 108 -13.53 -5.60 -16.04
CA ALA A 108 -13.46 -6.65 -15.02
C ALA A 108 -12.86 -6.14 -13.71
N THR A 109 -11.80 -5.35 -13.79
CA THR A 109 -11.15 -4.75 -12.60
C THR A 109 -12.04 -3.70 -11.94
N ASP A 110 -12.70 -2.82 -12.71
CA ASP A 110 -13.67 -1.83 -12.21
C ASP A 110 -14.81 -2.51 -11.44
N TRP A 111 -15.40 -3.55 -12.04
CA TRP A 111 -16.46 -4.32 -11.39
C TRP A 111 -15.97 -4.96 -10.09
N PHE A 112 -14.79 -5.57 -10.10
CA PHE A 112 -14.25 -6.25 -8.93
C PHE A 112 -13.87 -5.26 -7.82
N TYR A 113 -13.34 -4.08 -8.18
CA TYR A 113 -13.06 -3.01 -7.23
C TYR A 113 -14.35 -2.47 -6.58
N LYS A 114 -15.40 -2.26 -7.42
CA LYS A 114 -16.73 -1.88 -6.92
C LYS A 114 -17.27 -2.93 -5.94
N LEU A 115 -17.20 -4.21 -6.28
CA LEU A 115 -17.64 -5.33 -5.42
C LEU A 115 -16.92 -5.30 -4.07
N CYS A 116 -15.60 -5.09 -4.04
CA CYS A 116 -14.80 -5.00 -2.81
C CYS A 116 -15.23 -3.85 -1.90
N GLY A 117 -15.69 -2.73 -2.48
CA GLY A 117 -16.28 -1.64 -1.73
C GLY A 117 -17.70 -1.95 -1.24
N ASP A 118 -18.53 -2.51 -2.10
CA ASP A 118 -19.94 -2.80 -1.78
C ASP A 118 -20.07 -3.90 -0.72
N CYS A 119 -19.19 -4.90 -0.72
CA CYS A 119 -19.14 -5.92 0.35
C CYS A 119 -18.40 -5.45 1.63
N ASN A 120 -18.05 -4.16 1.72
CA ASN A 120 -17.33 -3.57 2.88
C ASN A 120 -15.96 -4.21 3.17
N TYR A 121 -15.35 -4.90 2.21
CA TYR A 121 -13.96 -5.32 2.32
C TYR A 121 -13.04 -4.09 2.26
N ILE A 122 -13.30 -3.19 1.32
CA ILE A 122 -12.79 -1.82 1.32
C ILE A 122 -13.78 -0.95 2.11
N ARG A 123 -13.38 -0.53 3.29
CA ARG A 123 -14.19 0.31 4.19
C ARG A 123 -14.13 1.76 3.73
N ARG A 124 -15.01 2.11 2.77
CA ARG A 124 -15.03 3.44 2.13
C ARG A 124 -15.14 4.59 3.15
N ASP A 125 -15.88 4.39 4.24
CA ASP A 125 -16.02 5.38 5.31
C ASP A 125 -14.70 5.66 6.03
N ARG A 126 -13.85 4.64 6.22
CA ARG A 126 -12.53 4.79 6.83
C ARG A 126 -11.54 5.42 5.86
N VAL A 127 -11.53 4.97 4.61
CA VAL A 127 -10.67 5.53 3.54
C VAL A 127 -10.97 7.00 3.30
N ALA A 128 -12.25 7.42 3.38
CA ALA A 128 -12.65 8.81 3.25
C ALA A 128 -12.12 9.73 4.35
N ARG A 129 -11.62 9.19 5.46
CA ARG A 129 -11.02 9.97 6.56
C ARG A 129 -9.54 10.26 6.36
N ASP A 130 -8.87 9.57 5.41
CA ASP A 130 -7.45 9.79 5.12
C ASP A 130 -7.23 11.24 4.71
N LEU A 131 -6.16 11.84 5.24
CA LEU A 131 -5.76 13.18 4.86
C LEU A 131 -4.81 13.08 3.67
N LYS A 132 -5.13 13.78 2.59
CA LYS A 132 -4.37 13.72 1.32
C LYS A 132 -4.11 15.12 0.80
N TRP A 133 -2.88 15.38 0.38
CA TRP A 133 -2.49 16.61 -0.32
C TRP A 133 -1.32 16.36 -1.24
N VAL A 134 -0.99 17.36 -2.06
CA VAL A 134 0.15 17.31 -2.99
C VAL A 134 1.19 18.34 -2.54
N TYR A 135 2.43 17.92 -2.50
CA TYR A 135 3.58 18.80 -2.40
C TYR A 135 4.26 18.92 -3.78
N ASN A 136 4.45 20.15 -4.27
CA ASN A 136 5.13 20.39 -5.53
C ASN A 136 6.60 20.71 -5.26
N ASP A 137 7.49 19.71 -5.39
CA ASP A 137 8.93 19.92 -5.30
C ASP A 137 9.45 20.54 -6.61
N PRO A 138 10.26 21.60 -6.54
CA PRO A 138 10.76 22.28 -7.75
C PRO A 138 11.68 21.42 -8.63
N ARG A 139 12.27 20.35 -8.09
CA ARG A 139 13.18 19.42 -8.81
C ARG A 139 12.46 18.18 -9.31
N PHE A 140 11.54 17.64 -8.51
CA PHE A 140 10.94 16.30 -8.71
C PHE A 140 9.45 16.34 -9.05
N GLY A 141 8.83 17.53 -9.07
CA GLY A 141 7.42 17.70 -9.40
C GLY A 141 6.45 17.35 -8.28
N ALA A 142 5.23 16.99 -8.65
CA ALA A 142 4.13 16.75 -7.73
C ALA A 142 4.28 15.41 -6.99
N ILE A 143 4.42 15.46 -5.67
CA ILE A 143 4.56 14.32 -4.76
C ILE A 143 3.29 14.20 -3.93
N ASP A 144 2.71 13.01 -3.91
CA ASP A 144 1.48 12.74 -3.17
C ASP A 144 1.79 12.42 -1.71
N ILE A 145 1.07 13.08 -0.79
CA ILE A 145 1.23 12.86 0.64
C ILE A 145 -0.09 12.36 1.21
N THR A 146 -0.04 11.29 1.99
CA THR A 146 -1.21 10.77 2.70
C THR A 146 -0.89 10.48 4.16
N ILE A 147 -1.76 10.92 5.08
CA ILE A 147 -1.80 10.39 6.44
C ILE A 147 -2.91 9.34 6.43
N ASN A 148 -2.51 8.08 6.53
CA ASN A 148 -3.44 6.97 6.44
C ASN A 148 -4.13 6.71 7.78
N LEU A 149 -5.46 6.90 7.80
CA LEU A 149 -6.32 6.68 8.96
C LEU A 149 -7.19 5.41 8.80
N SER A 150 -7.16 4.80 7.62
CA SER A 150 -7.94 3.59 7.31
C SER A 150 -7.34 2.32 7.92
N LYS A 151 -6.02 2.32 8.18
CA LYS A 151 -5.34 1.24 8.89
C LYS A 151 -5.61 1.38 10.39
N PRO A 152 -6.39 0.48 11.02
CA PRO A 152 -6.70 0.60 12.45
C PRO A 152 -5.42 0.51 13.29
N GLU A 153 -5.23 1.47 14.17
CA GLU A 153 -4.24 1.35 15.25
C GLU A 153 -4.75 0.30 16.24
N LYS A 154 -3.88 -0.63 16.60
CA LYS A 154 -4.26 -1.65 17.58
C LYS A 154 -4.28 -1.01 18.97
N ASP A 155 -5.43 -1.05 19.64
CA ASP A 155 -5.56 -0.71 21.03
C ASP A 155 -4.51 -1.49 21.86
N PRO A 156 -3.79 -0.86 22.81
CA PRO A 156 -2.84 -1.54 23.69
C PRO A 156 -3.44 -2.74 24.42
N LYS A 157 -4.73 -2.69 24.81
CA LYS A 157 -5.46 -3.81 25.41
C LYS A 157 -5.66 -4.95 24.41
N ALA A 158 -6.00 -4.63 23.14
CA ALA A 158 -6.12 -5.62 22.07
C ALA A 158 -4.76 -6.26 21.73
N ILE A 159 -3.68 -5.49 21.75
CA ILE A 159 -2.30 -6.02 21.58
C ILE A 159 -1.97 -6.99 22.72
N ALA A 160 -2.25 -6.63 23.98
CA ALA A 160 -2.00 -7.47 25.14
C ALA A 160 -2.86 -8.75 25.12
N ALA A 161 -4.11 -8.65 24.72
CA ALA A 161 -5.01 -9.81 24.55
C ALA A 161 -4.51 -10.73 23.41
N ALA A 162 -4.11 -10.15 22.27
CA ALA A 162 -3.58 -10.89 21.13
C ALA A 162 -2.31 -11.70 21.47
N LYS A 163 -1.43 -11.17 22.34
CA LYS A 163 -0.22 -11.88 22.81
C LYS A 163 -0.53 -13.13 23.63
N LYS A 164 -1.70 -13.20 24.30
CA LYS A 164 -2.13 -14.34 25.11
C LYS A 164 -2.77 -15.46 24.27
N ILE A 165 -3.12 -15.18 23.01
CA ILE A 165 -3.77 -16.17 22.14
C ILE A 165 -2.69 -17.08 21.55
N LYS A 166 -2.92 -18.40 21.64
CA LYS A 166 -2.04 -19.40 21.01
C LYS A 166 -1.90 -19.09 19.52
N ALA A 167 -0.66 -19.07 19.03
CA ALA A 167 -0.38 -18.90 17.63
C ALA A 167 -1.06 -20.01 16.80
N SER A 168 -1.82 -19.61 15.78
CA SER A 168 -2.43 -20.52 14.82
C SER A 168 -1.66 -20.42 13.52
N GLY A 169 -1.29 -21.54 12.93
CA GLY A 169 -0.65 -21.62 11.62
C GLY A 169 -1.62 -21.47 10.45
N TYR A 170 -2.90 -21.16 10.69
CA TYR A 170 -3.92 -21.02 9.64
C TYR A 170 -4.76 -19.76 9.83
N PRO A 171 -4.85 -18.90 8.77
CA PRO A 171 -3.93 -18.85 7.61
C PRO A 171 -2.47 -18.60 8.03
N ALA A 172 -1.49 -19.05 7.24
CA ALA A 172 -0.08 -18.92 7.60
C ALA A 172 0.38 -17.45 7.63
N CYS A 173 -0.13 -16.61 6.73
CA CYS A 173 0.09 -15.16 6.74
C CYS A 173 -1.13 -14.39 6.19
N MET A 174 -1.04 -13.06 6.17
CA MET A 174 -2.11 -12.16 5.70
C MET A 174 -2.39 -12.25 4.19
N LEU A 175 -1.46 -12.79 3.40
CA LEU A 175 -1.56 -12.91 1.94
C LEU A 175 -1.98 -14.31 1.48
N CYS A 176 -1.97 -15.32 2.35
CA CYS A 176 -2.36 -16.67 1.96
C CYS A 176 -3.81 -16.72 1.44
N LYS A 177 -4.05 -17.49 0.36
CA LYS A 177 -5.39 -17.71 -0.22
C LYS A 177 -6.42 -18.24 0.78
N GLU A 178 -5.97 -18.90 1.84
CA GLU A 178 -6.77 -19.39 2.96
C GLU A 178 -7.47 -18.27 3.75
N ASN A 179 -7.09 -17.01 3.51
CA ASN A 179 -7.83 -15.86 4.04
C ASN A 179 -9.21 -15.69 3.38
N ILE A 180 -9.43 -16.19 2.16
CA ILE A 180 -10.72 -16.04 1.45
C ILE A 180 -11.85 -16.71 2.27
N GLY A 181 -12.76 -15.90 2.79
CA GLY A 181 -13.87 -16.37 3.61
C GLY A 181 -13.52 -16.69 5.08
N TYR A 182 -12.27 -16.43 5.52
CA TYR A 182 -11.84 -16.73 6.88
C TYR A 182 -12.54 -15.84 7.92
N ALA A 183 -13.04 -16.45 9.00
CA ALA A 183 -13.80 -15.73 10.05
C ALA A 183 -12.98 -14.69 10.83
N GLY A 184 -11.67 -14.85 10.84
CA GLY A 184 -10.81 -14.02 11.67
C GLY A 184 -10.77 -14.46 13.13
N ARG A 185 -10.03 -13.72 13.93
CA ARG A 185 -9.87 -13.85 15.38
C ARG A 185 -9.23 -12.58 15.93
N MET A 186 -9.16 -12.42 17.24
CA MET A 186 -8.65 -11.19 17.88
C MET A 186 -7.26 -10.74 17.41
N ASN A 187 -6.41 -11.67 16.94
CA ASN A 187 -5.09 -11.35 16.40
C ASN A 187 -4.95 -11.54 14.88
N HIS A 188 -6.04 -11.82 14.17
CA HIS A 188 -6.08 -11.95 12.72
C HIS A 188 -7.41 -11.39 12.18
N PRO A 189 -7.41 -10.49 11.19
CA PRO A 189 -8.63 -9.85 10.73
C PRO A 189 -9.62 -10.84 10.10
N ALA A 190 -10.91 -10.55 10.23
CA ALA A 190 -11.94 -11.25 9.48
C ALA A 190 -11.82 -10.99 7.98
N ARG A 191 -12.16 -12.00 7.19
CA ARG A 191 -12.07 -12.03 5.73
C ARG A 191 -13.26 -12.73 5.06
N GLN A 192 -14.43 -12.82 5.74
CA GLN A 192 -15.61 -13.49 5.19
C GLN A 192 -16.13 -12.79 3.93
N ASN A 193 -15.95 -11.48 3.84
CA ASN A 193 -16.26 -10.64 2.68
C ASN A 193 -15.08 -10.46 1.71
N HIS A 194 -13.94 -11.08 1.97
CA HIS A 194 -12.78 -11.01 1.09
C HIS A 194 -12.90 -11.99 -0.07
N ARG A 195 -12.53 -11.51 -1.26
CA ARG A 195 -12.41 -12.30 -2.49
C ARG A 195 -11.10 -12.01 -3.18
N ALA A 196 -10.59 -12.99 -3.91
CA ALA A 196 -9.43 -12.85 -4.76
C ALA A 196 -9.70 -13.57 -6.09
N ILE A 197 -9.19 -13.02 -7.18
CA ILE A 197 -9.35 -13.55 -8.52
C ILE A 197 -8.15 -14.42 -8.85
N PRO A 198 -8.33 -15.73 -9.15
CA PRO A 198 -7.23 -16.55 -9.62
C PRO A 198 -6.79 -16.10 -11.01
N ILE A 199 -5.50 -15.88 -11.17
CA ILE A 199 -4.81 -15.51 -12.41
C ILE A 199 -3.61 -16.44 -12.60
N THR A 200 -3.10 -16.50 -13.82
CA THR A 200 -1.86 -17.24 -14.11
C THR A 200 -0.75 -16.24 -14.36
N VAL A 201 0.35 -16.33 -13.61
CA VAL A 201 1.54 -15.50 -13.79
C VAL A 201 2.76 -16.40 -13.86
N ASN A 202 3.56 -16.28 -14.90
CA ASN A 202 4.72 -17.13 -15.17
C ASN A 202 4.39 -18.64 -15.04
N HIS A 203 3.29 -19.06 -15.65
CA HIS A 203 2.78 -20.45 -15.67
C HIS A 203 2.42 -21.05 -14.31
N ALA A 204 2.29 -20.22 -13.26
CA ALA A 204 1.91 -20.65 -11.91
C ALA A 204 0.59 -20.01 -11.47
N ASP A 205 0.00 -20.57 -10.40
CA ASP A 205 -1.23 -20.07 -9.80
C ASP A 205 -0.94 -18.85 -8.92
N TRP A 206 -1.53 -17.73 -9.29
CA TRP A 206 -1.48 -16.45 -8.56
C TRP A 206 -2.88 -15.92 -8.31
N PHE A 207 -2.98 -14.92 -7.47
CA PHE A 207 -4.24 -14.28 -7.13
C PHE A 207 -4.11 -12.77 -7.16
N LEU A 208 -5.14 -12.12 -7.72
CA LEU A 208 -5.34 -10.67 -7.67
C LEU A 208 -6.35 -10.35 -6.56
N GLN A 209 -6.00 -9.49 -5.62
CA GLN A 209 -6.89 -8.90 -4.62
C GLN A 209 -6.65 -7.40 -4.50
N TYR A 210 -7.66 -6.64 -4.05
CA TYR A 210 -7.43 -5.26 -3.66
C TYR A 210 -6.95 -5.13 -2.23
N SER A 211 -6.21 -4.06 -1.95
CA SER A 211 -5.84 -3.69 -0.59
C SER A 211 -7.02 -2.99 0.09
N PRO A 212 -7.40 -3.36 1.32
CA PRO A 212 -8.47 -2.67 2.04
C PRO A 212 -8.09 -1.25 2.48
N TYR A 213 -6.79 -0.89 2.39
CA TYR A 213 -6.29 0.43 2.85
C TYR A 213 -6.32 1.51 1.78
N VAL A 214 -6.42 1.14 0.49
CA VAL A 214 -6.56 2.05 -0.66
C VAL A 214 -5.64 3.27 -0.58
N TYR A 215 -4.33 3.03 -0.56
CA TYR A 215 -3.36 4.13 -0.56
C TYR A 215 -3.46 5.00 -1.83
N TYR A 216 -3.84 4.38 -2.94
CA TYR A 216 -4.09 5.01 -4.25
C TYR A 216 -5.22 4.24 -4.97
N ASN A 217 -5.67 4.78 -6.12
CA ASN A 217 -6.77 4.17 -6.86
C ASN A 217 -6.49 2.72 -7.26
N GLU A 218 -7.44 1.83 -6.98
CA GLU A 218 -7.38 0.40 -7.28
C GLU A 218 -6.09 -0.28 -6.79
N HIS A 219 -5.57 0.16 -5.63
CA HIS A 219 -4.41 -0.48 -5.01
C HIS A 219 -4.65 -1.98 -4.84
N CYS A 220 -3.92 -2.77 -5.61
CA CYS A 220 -4.02 -4.23 -5.61
C CYS A 220 -2.75 -4.91 -5.12
N ILE A 221 -2.91 -6.16 -4.72
CA ILE A 221 -1.84 -7.08 -4.36
C ILE A 221 -2.00 -8.32 -5.23
N VAL A 222 -0.94 -8.68 -5.93
CA VAL A 222 -0.82 -9.90 -6.71
C VAL A 222 0.09 -10.85 -5.94
N PHE A 223 -0.43 -11.98 -5.48
CA PHE A 223 0.29 -12.87 -4.59
C PHE A 223 0.32 -14.32 -5.08
N CYS A 224 1.41 -15.01 -4.79
CA CYS A 224 1.60 -16.41 -5.13
C CYS A 224 0.56 -17.31 -4.45
N GLY A 225 0.05 -18.31 -5.15
CA GLY A 225 -0.86 -19.30 -4.59
C GLY A 225 -0.21 -20.21 -3.54
N GLU A 226 1.12 -20.23 -3.49
CA GLU A 226 1.92 -20.95 -2.50
C GLU A 226 2.61 -19.99 -1.56
N HIS A 227 2.74 -20.36 -0.27
CA HIS A 227 3.45 -19.57 0.73
C HIS A 227 4.95 -19.80 0.61
N VAL A 228 5.59 -19.09 -0.31
CA VAL A 228 7.03 -19.13 -0.57
C VAL A 228 7.66 -17.76 -0.37
N PRO A 229 8.92 -17.68 0.10
CA PRO A 229 9.58 -16.37 0.26
C PRO A 229 9.70 -15.63 -1.06
N MET A 230 9.62 -14.30 -1.00
CA MET A 230 9.89 -13.46 -2.16
C MET A 230 11.39 -13.43 -2.46
N GLN A 231 11.70 -13.32 -3.74
CA GLN A 231 13.07 -13.21 -4.25
C GLN A 231 13.04 -12.32 -5.49
N ILE A 232 14.03 -11.43 -5.61
CA ILE A 232 14.22 -10.61 -6.81
C ILE A 232 15.22 -11.30 -7.73
N ASP A 233 14.73 -11.78 -8.85
CA ASP A 233 15.51 -12.45 -9.90
C ASP A 233 14.87 -12.21 -11.29
N LYS A 234 15.41 -12.85 -12.32
CA LYS A 234 14.87 -12.76 -13.68
C LYS A 234 13.39 -13.14 -13.77
N SER A 235 12.95 -14.12 -12.97
CA SER A 235 11.55 -14.55 -12.96
C SER A 235 10.62 -13.47 -12.41
N THR A 236 11.12 -12.62 -11.51
CA THR A 236 10.37 -11.47 -11.02
C THR A 236 9.99 -10.52 -12.15
N PHE A 237 10.95 -10.14 -12.99
CA PHE A 237 10.70 -9.25 -14.13
C PHE A 237 9.68 -9.86 -15.10
N ARG A 238 9.77 -11.18 -15.36
CA ARG A 238 8.79 -11.90 -16.17
C ARG A 238 7.40 -11.85 -15.55
N LYS A 239 7.28 -12.12 -14.25
CA LYS A 239 6.01 -12.08 -13.52
C LYS A 239 5.35 -10.69 -13.58
N LEU A 240 6.17 -9.63 -13.46
CA LEU A 240 5.65 -8.26 -13.57
C LEU A 240 5.06 -7.99 -14.97
N PHE A 241 5.76 -8.38 -16.04
CA PHE A 241 5.25 -8.17 -17.39
C PHE A 241 4.09 -9.09 -17.76
N ASP A 242 4.11 -10.36 -17.34
CA ASP A 242 2.96 -11.27 -17.54
C ASP A 242 1.67 -10.67 -16.96
N PHE A 243 1.76 -9.99 -15.83
CA PHE A 243 0.60 -9.31 -15.26
C PHE A 243 0.22 -8.04 -16.04
N VAL A 244 1.19 -7.21 -16.40
CA VAL A 244 0.95 -5.98 -17.17
C VAL A 244 0.38 -6.28 -18.55
N GLU A 245 0.76 -7.40 -19.19
CA GLU A 245 0.14 -7.85 -20.46
C GLU A 245 -1.32 -8.25 -20.28
N GLN A 246 -1.68 -8.86 -19.14
CA GLN A 246 -3.07 -9.21 -18.81
C GLN A 246 -3.90 -7.96 -18.42
N PHE A 247 -3.28 -6.99 -17.76
CA PHE A 247 -3.91 -5.78 -17.23
C PHE A 247 -3.11 -4.53 -17.63
N PRO A 248 -3.14 -4.12 -18.92
CA PRO A 248 -2.26 -3.06 -19.43
C PRO A 248 -2.55 -1.66 -18.88
N HIS A 249 -3.70 -1.45 -18.26
CA HIS A 249 -4.07 -0.22 -17.55
C HIS A 249 -3.48 -0.14 -16.13
N TYR A 250 -2.85 -1.23 -15.64
CA TYR A 250 -2.20 -1.29 -14.33
C TYR A 250 -0.67 -1.19 -14.46
N PHE A 251 -0.04 -0.68 -13.42
CA PHE A 251 1.36 -0.98 -13.13
C PHE A 251 1.44 -2.15 -12.17
N LEU A 252 2.59 -2.81 -12.10
CA LEU A 252 2.93 -3.79 -11.08
C LEU A 252 4.39 -3.61 -10.66
N GLY A 253 4.65 -3.64 -9.35
CA GLY A 253 6.00 -3.54 -8.80
C GLY A 253 6.22 -4.46 -7.62
N SER A 254 7.48 -4.74 -7.33
CA SER A 254 7.90 -5.54 -6.17
C SER A 254 8.58 -4.68 -5.12
N ASN A 255 8.33 -4.97 -3.85
CA ASN A 255 9.26 -4.54 -2.81
C ASN A 255 10.62 -5.24 -3.01
N ALA A 256 11.67 -4.69 -2.43
CA ALA A 256 12.96 -5.34 -2.35
C ALA A 256 12.88 -6.60 -1.46
N ASP A 257 13.72 -7.59 -1.74
CA ASP A 257 13.78 -8.89 -1.04
C ASP A 257 14.72 -8.90 0.18
N LEU A 258 15.35 -7.78 0.51
CA LEU A 258 16.19 -7.62 1.68
C LEU A 258 15.48 -6.83 2.78
N SER A 259 15.78 -7.15 4.04
CA SER A 259 15.31 -6.38 5.20
C SER A 259 15.74 -4.91 5.12
N ILE A 260 15.11 -4.03 5.90
CA ILE A 260 15.38 -2.58 5.94
C ILE A 260 14.87 -1.84 4.70
N VAL A 261 15.13 -2.33 3.50
CA VAL A 261 14.74 -1.73 2.22
C VAL A 261 13.57 -2.44 1.55
N GLY A 262 13.11 -3.56 2.12
CA GLY A 262 11.98 -4.35 1.63
C GLY A 262 10.66 -4.01 2.32
N GLY A 263 9.60 -4.71 1.91
CA GLY A 263 8.29 -4.67 2.52
C GLY A 263 8.21 -5.43 3.85
N SER A 264 7.03 -5.40 4.47
CA SER A 264 6.77 -6.04 5.77
C SER A 264 6.56 -7.56 5.70
N ILE A 265 6.30 -8.13 4.51
CA ILE A 265 6.04 -9.56 4.32
C ILE A 265 7.01 -10.10 3.28
N LEU A 266 8.18 -10.55 3.72
CA LEU A 266 9.18 -11.16 2.85
C LEU A 266 8.98 -12.68 2.69
N THR A 267 8.15 -13.29 3.55
CA THR A 267 7.95 -14.74 3.59
C THR A 267 6.92 -15.26 2.58
N HIS A 268 6.23 -14.37 1.87
CA HIS A 268 5.23 -14.73 0.87
C HIS A 268 5.42 -13.88 -0.39
N ASP A 269 5.71 -14.52 -1.53
CA ASP A 269 5.98 -13.84 -2.80
C ASP A 269 4.74 -13.10 -3.27
N HIS A 270 4.88 -11.77 -3.44
CA HIS A 270 3.78 -10.88 -3.79
C HIS A 270 4.27 -9.58 -4.41
N TYR A 271 3.42 -8.96 -5.19
CA TYR A 271 3.62 -7.68 -5.86
C TYR A 271 2.49 -6.72 -5.53
N GLN A 272 2.72 -5.44 -5.70
CA GLN A 272 1.71 -4.38 -5.54
C GLN A 272 1.52 -3.65 -6.86
N GLY A 273 0.28 -3.39 -7.20
CA GLY A 273 -0.09 -2.73 -8.44
C GLY A 273 -1.36 -1.91 -8.30
N GLY A 274 -1.89 -1.46 -9.43
CA GLY A 274 -3.15 -0.72 -9.49
C GLY A 274 -3.21 0.26 -10.65
N HIS A 275 -4.34 0.94 -10.77
CA HIS A 275 -4.62 1.94 -11.80
C HIS A 275 -4.25 3.34 -11.25
N TYR A 276 -2.95 3.65 -11.23
CA TYR A 276 -2.45 4.91 -10.70
C TYR A 276 -1.12 5.32 -11.34
N THR A 277 -0.96 6.62 -11.63
CA THR A 277 0.27 7.19 -12.18
C THR A 277 1.01 7.97 -11.10
N PHE A 278 2.06 7.39 -10.56
CA PHE A 278 2.90 8.01 -9.53
C PHE A 278 3.79 9.13 -10.06
N ALA A 279 4.30 9.96 -9.15
CA ALA A 279 5.26 11.02 -9.47
C ALA A 279 6.51 10.48 -10.19
N MET A 280 7.08 9.37 -9.75
CA MET A 280 8.23 8.73 -10.39
C MET A 280 7.93 8.31 -11.84
N ALA A 281 6.70 7.86 -12.14
CA ALA A 281 6.33 7.50 -13.51
C ALA A 281 6.37 8.72 -14.46
N ARG A 282 6.05 9.90 -13.94
CA ARG A 282 6.09 11.19 -14.65
C ARG A 282 7.50 11.80 -14.72
N ALA A 283 8.46 11.29 -13.96
CA ALA A 283 9.83 11.81 -13.93
C ALA A 283 10.52 11.62 -15.28
N ASN A 284 11.25 12.64 -15.71
CA ASN A 284 12.04 12.61 -16.95
C ASN A 284 13.31 11.79 -16.76
N MET A 285 13.79 11.18 -17.85
CA MET A 285 15.16 10.71 -17.93
C MET A 285 16.08 11.94 -17.99
N GLU A 286 16.88 12.16 -16.94
CA GLU A 286 17.84 13.24 -16.85
C GLU A 286 19.05 12.96 -17.73
N GLU A 287 19.40 11.68 -17.85
CA GLU A 287 20.55 11.23 -18.61
C GLU A 287 20.26 9.91 -19.32
N HIS A 288 20.42 9.89 -20.64
CA HIS A 288 20.32 8.65 -21.42
C HIS A 288 21.62 7.85 -21.33
N CYS A 289 21.48 6.55 -21.19
CA CYS A 289 22.57 5.60 -21.05
C CYS A 289 22.46 4.51 -22.11
N THR A 290 23.59 3.87 -22.46
CA THR A 290 23.62 2.71 -23.32
C THR A 290 24.02 1.48 -22.50
N LEU A 291 23.20 0.45 -22.48
CA LEU A 291 23.55 -0.83 -21.88
C LEU A 291 24.22 -1.72 -22.93
N HIS A 292 25.41 -2.22 -22.62
CA HIS A 292 26.17 -3.08 -23.53
C HIS A 292 25.40 -4.40 -23.81
N GLY A 293 25.22 -4.71 -25.11
CA GLY A 293 24.41 -5.86 -25.54
C GLY A 293 22.90 -5.61 -25.58
N PHE A 294 22.46 -4.40 -25.20
CA PHE A 294 21.06 -3.95 -25.19
C PHE A 294 20.92 -2.56 -25.79
N GLU A 295 21.65 -2.27 -26.84
CA GLU A 295 21.67 -0.94 -27.51
C GLU A 295 20.32 -0.60 -28.14
N ASP A 296 19.44 -1.57 -28.33
CA ASP A 296 18.06 -1.41 -28.79
C ASP A 296 17.08 -1.04 -27.66
N VAL A 297 17.49 -1.16 -26.40
CA VAL A 297 16.70 -0.77 -25.22
C VAL A 297 17.00 0.69 -24.87
N GLU A 298 15.97 1.53 -24.87
CA GLU A 298 16.13 2.89 -24.35
C GLU A 298 16.34 2.81 -22.84
N ALA A 299 17.48 3.31 -22.35
CA ALA A 299 17.85 3.31 -20.94
C ALA A 299 18.22 4.72 -20.48
N GLY A 300 17.87 5.07 -19.24
CA GLY A 300 18.23 6.37 -18.69
C GLY A 300 18.03 6.48 -17.19
N ILE A 301 18.86 7.34 -16.57
CA ILE A 301 18.78 7.71 -15.17
C ILE A 301 17.65 8.73 -15.00
N LEU A 302 16.73 8.47 -14.05
CA LEU A 302 15.64 9.40 -13.78
C LEU A 302 16.08 10.60 -12.95
N ASN A 303 15.49 11.76 -13.23
CA ASN A 303 15.50 12.90 -12.30
C ASN A 303 14.56 12.59 -11.12
N TRP A 304 15.06 11.81 -10.18
CA TRP A 304 14.31 11.32 -9.03
C TRP A 304 15.21 11.21 -7.80
N PRO A 305 14.68 11.44 -6.55
CA PRO A 305 15.52 11.41 -5.35
C PRO A 305 16.05 10.01 -5.00
N VAL A 306 15.33 8.95 -5.38
CA VAL A 306 15.82 7.57 -5.31
C VAL A 306 16.54 7.24 -6.62
N SER A 307 17.61 6.43 -6.55
CA SER A 307 18.41 6.06 -7.73
C SER A 307 17.69 5.08 -8.63
N VAL A 308 17.13 5.53 -9.73
CA VAL A 308 16.31 4.74 -10.66
C VAL A 308 16.89 4.74 -12.06
N LEU A 309 17.12 3.56 -12.60
CA LEU A 309 17.38 3.32 -14.02
C LEU A 309 16.08 2.90 -14.70
N ARG A 310 15.59 3.68 -15.66
CA ARG A 310 14.42 3.34 -16.48
C ARG A 310 14.85 2.67 -17.76
N LEU A 311 14.17 1.56 -18.08
CA LEU A 311 14.32 0.83 -19.34
C LEU A 311 13.00 0.89 -20.10
N ARG A 312 13.05 1.09 -21.44
CA ARG A 312 11.87 1.15 -22.31
C ARG A 312 12.10 0.34 -23.59
N HIS A 313 11.14 -0.49 -23.96
CA HIS A 313 11.15 -1.23 -25.22
C HIS A 313 9.75 -1.75 -25.55
N LYS A 314 9.48 -2.01 -26.86
CA LYS A 314 8.19 -2.59 -27.29
C LYS A 314 8.06 -4.09 -26.99
N ASN A 315 9.19 -4.78 -26.85
CA ASN A 315 9.20 -6.21 -26.52
C ASN A 315 9.61 -6.37 -25.06
N PRO A 316 8.72 -6.90 -24.17
CA PRO A 316 9.03 -7.07 -22.75
C PRO A 316 10.18 -8.07 -22.50
N GLU A 317 10.40 -9.06 -23.38
CA GLU A 317 11.50 -10.00 -23.23
C GLU A 317 12.88 -9.31 -23.24
N ARG A 318 13.03 -8.27 -24.07
CA ARG A 318 14.26 -7.48 -24.10
C ARG A 318 14.50 -6.74 -22.78
N LEU A 319 13.40 -6.26 -22.15
CA LEU A 319 13.48 -5.60 -20.85
C LEU A 319 13.80 -6.59 -19.72
N ILE A 320 13.24 -7.81 -19.77
CA ILE A 320 13.52 -8.87 -18.81
C ILE A 320 15.00 -9.24 -18.85
N ASP A 321 15.55 -9.43 -20.05
CA ASP A 321 16.97 -9.78 -20.23
C ASP A 321 17.90 -8.64 -19.78
N ALA A 322 17.60 -7.39 -20.15
CA ALA A 322 18.36 -6.21 -19.74
C ALA A 322 18.31 -6.00 -18.23
N ALA A 323 17.15 -6.15 -17.63
CA ALA A 323 16.97 -5.99 -16.18
C ALA A 323 17.71 -7.08 -15.38
N ASP A 324 17.70 -8.34 -15.85
CA ASP A 324 18.45 -9.42 -15.24
C ASP A 324 19.97 -9.14 -15.30
N HIS A 325 20.42 -8.57 -16.40
CA HIS A 325 21.80 -8.18 -16.58
C HIS A 325 22.22 -7.06 -15.61
N VAL A 326 21.39 -6.01 -15.49
CA VAL A 326 21.58 -4.94 -14.50
C VAL A 326 21.54 -5.49 -13.06
N LEU A 327 20.59 -6.36 -12.74
CA LEU A 327 20.46 -6.95 -11.40
C LEU A 327 21.71 -7.73 -11.00
N LYS A 328 22.23 -8.58 -11.91
CA LYS A 328 23.45 -9.37 -11.66
C LYS A 328 24.66 -8.48 -11.44
N ALA A 329 24.83 -7.44 -12.27
CA ALA A 329 25.90 -6.47 -12.08
C ALA A 329 25.75 -5.74 -10.74
N TRP A 330 24.52 -5.28 -10.38
CA TRP A 330 24.26 -4.57 -9.14
C TRP A 330 24.52 -5.44 -7.90
N ARG A 331 24.10 -6.71 -7.92
CA ARG A 331 24.31 -7.65 -6.79
C ARG A 331 25.79 -7.78 -6.37
N SER A 332 26.72 -7.63 -7.29
CA SER A 332 28.16 -7.74 -7.04
C SER A 332 28.92 -6.40 -7.05
N TYR A 333 28.21 -5.29 -7.21
CA TYR A 333 28.84 -3.98 -7.36
C TYR A 333 29.23 -3.35 -6.02
N THR A 334 30.50 -2.97 -5.91
CA THR A 334 31.02 -2.18 -4.78
C THR A 334 31.59 -0.86 -5.29
N ASP A 335 31.25 0.25 -4.64
CA ASP A 335 31.77 1.59 -4.86
C ASP A 335 32.01 2.24 -3.50
N GLU A 336 33.27 2.14 -3.03
CA GLU A 336 33.65 2.63 -1.70
C GLU A 336 33.48 4.15 -1.57
N ASP A 337 33.72 4.90 -2.66
CA ASP A 337 33.58 6.37 -2.69
C ASP A 337 32.11 6.79 -2.51
N ALA A 338 31.16 5.99 -3.03
CA ALA A 338 29.72 6.19 -2.84
C ALA A 338 29.18 5.46 -1.60
N PHE A 339 30.04 4.81 -0.80
CA PHE A 339 29.67 3.97 0.35
C PHE A 339 28.76 2.79 -0.02
N ILE A 340 28.88 2.25 -1.21
CA ILE A 340 28.11 1.09 -1.69
C ILE A 340 28.98 -0.15 -1.57
N PHE A 341 28.54 -1.12 -0.77
CA PHE A 341 29.19 -2.41 -0.60
C PHE A 341 28.21 -3.50 -1.02
N ALA A 342 28.68 -4.41 -1.89
CA ALA A 342 27.86 -5.54 -2.34
C ALA A 342 27.52 -6.49 -1.20
N GLU A 343 28.49 -6.72 -0.29
CA GLU A 343 28.36 -7.57 0.89
C GLU A 343 29.27 -7.10 2.02
N THR A 344 28.94 -7.48 3.25
CA THR A 344 29.78 -7.34 4.44
C THR A 344 29.69 -8.63 5.24
N ASP A 345 30.82 -9.25 5.57
CA ASP A 345 30.87 -10.51 6.32
C ASP A 345 30.01 -11.64 5.70
N GLY A 346 29.87 -11.65 4.38
CA GLY A 346 29.08 -12.63 3.63
C GLY A 346 27.58 -12.32 3.54
N GLU A 347 27.11 -11.22 4.12
CA GLU A 347 25.71 -10.76 4.03
C GLU A 347 25.53 -9.80 2.84
N PRO A 348 24.63 -10.11 1.89
CA PRO A 348 24.41 -9.26 0.72
C PRO A 348 23.63 -7.99 1.07
N HIS A 349 23.98 -6.88 0.41
CA HIS A 349 23.35 -5.58 0.62
C HIS A 349 22.59 -5.03 -0.58
N ASN A 350 23.02 -5.37 -1.79
CA ASN A 350 22.45 -4.83 -3.01
C ASN A 350 21.21 -5.58 -3.48
N THR A 351 20.15 -4.86 -3.79
CA THR A 351 18.93 -5.39 -4.38
C THR A 351 18.22 -4.31 -5.21
N ILE A 352 17.10 -4.65 -5.84
CA ILE A 352 16.33 -3.73 -6.68
C ILE A 352 14.85 -3.76 -6.25
N THR A 353 14.20 -2.60 -6.32
CA THR A 353 12.74 -2.45 -6.30
C THR A 353 12.29 -2.21 -7.74
N PRO A 354 11.78 -3.24 -8.47
CA PRO A 354 11.39 -3.12 -9.87
C PRO A 354 9.92 -2.71 -10.01
N ILE A 355 9.59 -1.86 -11.00
CA ILE A 355 8.25 -1.41 -11.32
C ILE A 355 8.03 -1.47 -12.83
N ALA A 356 7.05 -2.27 -13.28
CA ALA A 356 6.68 -2.43 -14.68
C ALA A 356 5.35 -1.76 -14.99
N ARG A 357 5.22 -1.22 -16.21
CA ARG A 357 3.97 -0.70 -16.78
C ARG A 357 4.02 -0.69 -18.30
N CYS A 358 2.86 -0.47 -18.91
CA CYS A 358 2.76 -0.24 -20.35
C CYS A 358 2.20 1.18 -20.57
N VAL A 359 2.89 1.98 -21.39
CA VAL A 359 2.48 3.36 -21.73
C VAL A 359 2.43 3.45 -23.25
N ASP A 360 1.27 3.69 -23.82
CA ASP A 360 1.05 3.83 -25.25
C ASP A 360 1.66 2.68 -26.09
N GLY A 361 1.57 1.46 -25.59
CA GLY A 361 2.08 0.26 -26.25
C GLY A 361 3.60 0.06 -26.15
N VAL A 362 4.28 0.86 -25.31
CA VAL A 362 5.68 0.69 -24.95
C VAL A 362 5.76 0.23 -23.50
N TYR A 363 6.48 -0.86 -23.27
CA TYR A 363 6.74 -1.33 -21.91
C TYR A 363 7.85 -0.51 -21.26
N GLU A 364 7.66 -0.19 -19.99
CA GLU A 364 8.63 0.48 -19.14
C GLU A 364 8.92 -0.37 -17.91
N LEU A 365 10.19 -0.42 -17.54
CA LEU A 365 10.66 -1.06 -16.31
C LEU A 365 11.58 -0.08 -15.57
N ASP A 366 11.15 0.37 -14.40
CA ASP A 366 11.95 1.16 -13.51
C ASP A 366 12.68 0.24 -12.52
N LEU A 367 13.99 0.34 -12.46
CA LEU A 367 14.88 -0.39 -11.57
C LEU A 367 15.41 0.57 -10.49
N ALA A 368 14.71 0.65 -9.35
CA ALA A 368 15.18 1.43 -8.21
C ALA A 368 16.24 0.63 -7.45
N LEU A 369 17.48 1.12 -7.48
CA LEU A 369 18.61 0.49 -6.79
C LEU A 369 18.50 0.68 -5.29
N ARG A 370 18.68 -0.42 -4.53
CA ARG A 370 18.58 -0.43 -3.08
C ARG A 370 19.81 -1.08 -2.46
N ASN A 371 20.13 -0.64 -1.24
CA ASN A 371 21.19 -1.22 -0.43
C ASN A 371 20.81 -1.13 1.05
N ASN A 372 20.96 -2.21 1.81
CA ASN A 372 20.52 -2.31 3.22
C ASN A 372 21.65 -2.23 4.26
N ILE A 373 22.83 -1.78 3.84
CA ILE A 373 23.97 -1.68 4.75
C ILE A 373 23.65 -0.82 5.98
N THR A 374 24.13 -1.25 7.13
CA THR A 374 24.04 -0.53 8.41
C THR A 374 25.42 -0.12 8.91
N THR A 375 25.46 0.89 9.76
CA THR A 375 26.68 1.30 10.50
C THR A 375 26.30 1.63 11.94
N GLU A 376 27.30 1.82 12.82
CA GLU A 376 27.03 2.29 14.19
C GLU A 376 26.28 3.62 14.20
N LYS A 377 26.58 4.51 13.25
CA LYS A 377 25.89 5.80 13.09
C LYS A 377 24.47 5.64 12.55
N TYR A 378 24.24 4.67 11.67
CA TYR A 378 22.96 4.44 11.01
C TYR A 378 22.49 2.99 11.23
N PRO A 379 22.07 2.64 12.46
CA PRO A 379 21.71 1.25 12.79
C PRO A 379 20.43 0.76 12.12
N LEU A 380 19.59 1.69 11.62
CA LEU A 380 18.38 1.37 10.84
C LEU A 380 18.65 1.32 9.33
N GLY A 381 19.88 1.60 8.88
CA GLY A 381 20.30 1.61 7.48
C GLY A 381 20.90 2.95 7.06
N VAL A 382 21.98 2.90 6.28
CA VAL A 382 22.60 4.10 5.69
C VAL A 382 21.65 4.73 4.65
N TYR A 383 20.93 3.90 3.88
CA TYR A 383 19.97 4.29 2.87
C TYR A 383 18.52 4.15 3.38
N HIS A 384 18.28 4.75 4.53
CA HIS A 384 17.03 4.73 5.30
C HIS A 384 16.76 6.17 5.80
N PRO A 385 15.50 6.53 6.14
CA PRO A 385 15.24 7.83 6.78
C PRO A 385 16.15 8.05 7.99
N HIS A 386 16.89 9.16 8.00
CA HIS A 386 17.79 9.50 9.10
C HIS A 386 17.03 10.10 10.28
N ASP A 387 17.65 10.10 11.46
CA ASP A 387 17.04 10.43 12.77
C ASP A 387 16.35 11.81 12.77
N GLU A 388 16.94 12.81 12.09
CA GLU A 388 16.39 14.16 12.00
C GLU A 388 14.99 14.22 11.34
N TYR A 389 14.61 13.19 10.54
CA TYR A 389 13.32 13.10 9.87
C TYR A 389 12.34 12.14 10.55
N HIS A 390 12.77 11.41 11.59
CA HIS A 390 11.94 10.41 12.28
C HIS A 390 10.70 11.00 12.96
N HIS A 391 10.69 12.29 13.22
CA HIS A 391 9.50 12.97 13.72
C HIS A 391 8.35 12.95 12.71
N ILE A 392 8.62 12.84 11.40
CA ILE A 392 7.64 12.71 10.32
C ILE A 392 7.58 11.26 9.82
N LYS A 393 8.71 10.67 9.38
CA LYS A 393 8.78 9.33 8.79
C LYS A 393 9.99 8.58 9.33
N LYS A 394 9.72 7.48 10.05
CA LYS A 394 10.75 6.59 10.61
C LYS A 394 10.77 5.22 9.94
N GLU A 395 9.64 4.80 9.36
CA GLU A 395 9.46 3.48 8.81
C GLU A 395 10.29 3.32 7.52
N ASN A 396 10.56 2.07 7.14
CA ASN A 396 11.25 1.71 5.90
C ASN A 396 10.57 2.34 4.68
N ILE A 397 11.35 2.70 3.68
CA ILE A 397 10.87 3.20 2.39
C ILE A 397 10.66 2.02 1.45
N GLY A 398 9.39 1.64 1.29
CA GLY A 398 8.95 0.56 0.42
C GLY A 398 8.60 1.04 -1.00
N LEU A 399 8.01 0.12 -1.79
CA LEU A 399 7.64 0.36 -3.19
C LEU A 399 6.83 1.64 -3.39
N ILE A 400 5.80 1.86 -2.58
CA ILE A 400 4.84 2.98 -2.73
C ILE A 400 5.56 4.31 -2.51
N GLU A 401 6.36 4.40 -1.44
CA GLU A 401 7.14 5.60 -1.14
C GLU A 401 8.21 5.87 -2.20
N VAL A 402 8.90 4.82 -2.69
CA VAL A 402 9.88 4.94 -3.78
C VAL A 402 9.27 5.59 -5.01
N MET A 403 8.00 5.27 -5.32
CA MET A 403 7.28 5.83 -6.46
C MET A 403 6.76 7.26 -6.23
N GLY A 404 6.88 7.80 -5.01
CA GLY A 404 6.54 9.19 -4.69
C GLY A 404 5.17 9.41 -4.05
N LEU A 405 4.64 8.42 -3.32
CA LEU A 405 3.48 8.61 -2.45
C LEU A 405 3.91 8.35 -1.00
N ALA A 406 3.93 9.41 -0.20
CA ALA A 406 4.19 9.30 1.23
C ALA A 406 3.00 8.64 1.94
N VAL A 407 3.25 7.49 2.57
CA VAL A 407 2.32 6.89 3.51
C VAL A 407 2.80 7.22 4.93
N LEU A 408 2.16 8.22 5.53
CA LEU A 408 2.55 8.74 6.84
C LEU A 408 1.68 8.16 7.96
N PRO A 409 2.22 8.03 9.18
CA PRO A 409 1.51 7.46 10.32
C PRO A 409 0.35 8.35 10.79
N SER A 410 -0.73 7.72 11.27
CA SER A 410 -1.96 8.35 11.73
C SER A 410 -1.76 9.38 12.84
N ARG A 411 -0.75 9.17 13.73
CA ARG A 411 -0.41 10.11 14.81
C ARG A 411 -0.20 11.54 14.30
N LEU A 412 0.32 11.72 13.09
CA LEU A 412 0.61 13.04 12.52
C LEU A 412 -0.63 13.90 12.33
N LYS A 413 -1.83 13.33 12.24
CA LYS A 413 -3.08 14.10 12.18
C LYS A 413 -3.24 15.01 13.41
N ASP A 414 -3.13 14.42 14.60
CA ASP A 414 -3.35 15.14 15.86
C ASP A 414 -2.10 15.93 16.25
N GLU A 415 -0.91 15.40 15.97
CA GLU A 415 0.36 16.10 16.19
C GLU A 415 0.46 17.40 15.39
N LEU A 416 0.16 17.38 14.09
CA LEU A 416 0.21 18.58 13.23
C LEU A 416 -0.87 19.61 13.62
N LYS A 417 -2.06 19.16 14.03
CA LYS A 417 -3.09 20.04 14.56
C LYS A 417 -2.63 20.75 15.84
N THR A 418 -2.13 19.97 16.80
CA THR A 418 -1.62 20.52 18.08
C THR A 418 -0.43 21.46 17.83
N LEU A 419 0.48 21.06 16.93
CA LEU A 419 1.64 21.87 16.55
C LEU A 419 1.21 23.22 15.98
N LYS A 420 0.26 23.23 15.03
CA LYS A 420 -0.33 24.44 14.46
C LYS A 420 -0.84 25.37 15.55
N ASP A 421 -1.64 24.85 16.48
CA ASP A 421 -2.26 25.65 17.54
C ASP A 421 -1.21 26.26 18.50
N VAL A 422 -0.14 25.51 18.83
CA VAL A 422 0.94 25.99 19.68
C VAL A 422 1.78 27.05 18.95
N MET A 423 2.12 26.82 17.68
CA MET A 423 2.91 27.77 16.86
C MET A 423 2.20 29.11 16.67
N LEU A 424 0.90 29.10 16.39
CA LEU A 424 0.09 30.31 16.21
C LEU A 424 0.01 31.15 17.50
N LYS A 425 0.02 30.51 18.65
CA LYS A 425 0.03 31.16 19.96
C LYS A 425 1.41 31.58 20.44
N ASN A 426 2.47 31.40 19.64
CA ASN A 426 3.87 31.56 20.02
C ASN A 426 4.27 30.76 21.27
N GLY A 427 3.63 29.59 21.47
CA GLY A 427 3.92 28.68 22.57
C GLY A 427 5.23 27.92 22.38
N ASP A 428 5.74 27.33 23.45
CA ASP A 428 6.93 26.46 23.42
C ASP A 428 6.51 25.04 23.01
N VAL A 429 6.88 24.63 21.80
CA VAL A 429 6.60 23.29 21.25
C VAL A 429 7.28 22.19 22.07
N SER A 430 8.47 22.47 22.64
CA SER A 430 9.22 21.49 23.44
C SER A 430 8.54 21.13 24.76
N SER A 431 7.69 22.03 25.29
CA SER A 431 6.95 21.82 26.53
C SER A 431 5.73 20.91 26.39
N VAL A 432 5.31 20.57 25.15
CA VAL A 432 4.13 19.72 24.87
C VAL A 432 4.61 18.33 24.45
N GLU A 433 4.49 17.35 25.35
CA GLU A 433 5.04 16.00 25.21
C GLU A 433 4.72 15.33 23.86
N SER A 434 3.47 15.43 23.38
CA SER A 434 3.04 14.78 22.13
C SER A 434 3.74 15.33 20.88
N ILE A 435 4.23 16.57 20.91
CA ILE A 435 4.83 17.27 19.77
C ILE A 435 6.27 17.73 20.00
N ALA A 436 6.85 17.49 21.19
CA ALA A 436 8.19 17.92 21.53
C ALA A 436 9.27 17.49 20.52
N LYS A 437 9.10 16.31 19.90
CA LYS A 437 9.97 15.80 18.84
C LYS A 437 9.98 16.64 17.54
N HIS A 438 9.01 17.55 17.36
CA HIS A 438 8.93 18.46 16.23
C HIS A 438 9.55 19.85 16.55
N ALA A 439 10.07 20.09 17.76
CA ALA A 439 10.44 21.43 18.23
C ALA A 439 11.48 22.14 17.34
N GLU A 440 12.56 21.45 16.95
CA GLU A 440 13.61 22.00 16.08
C GLU A 440 13.06 22.32 14.69
N TRP A 441 12.30 21.38 14.10
CA TRP A 441 11.65 21.58 12.82
C TRP A 441 10.63 22.73 12.85
N ALA A 442 9.80 22.80 13.90
CA ALA A 442 8.83 23.88 14.07
C ALA A 442 9.50 25.25 14.18
N ALA A 443 10.64 25.33 14.89
CA ALA A 443 11.44 26.55 14.98
C ALA A 443 12.00 26.97 13.62
N GLN A 444 12.42 26.00 12.77
CA GLN A 444 12.86 26.28 11.42
C GLN A 444 11.69 26.77 10.54
N VAL A 445 10.57 26.05 10.54
CA VAL A 445 9.36 26.44 9.80
C VAL A 445 8.92 27.87 10.14
N LYS A 446 8.98 28.24 11.41
CA LYS A 446 8.62 29.59 11.86
C LYS A 446 9.59 30.68 11.36
N ARG A 447 10.87 30.35 11.22
CA ARG A 447 11.86 31.28 10.62
C ARG A 447 11.64 31.45 9.11
N ASP A 448 11.32 30.35 8.43
CA ASP A 448 11.14 30.33 6.98
C ASP A 448 9.80 30.94 6.54
N HIS A 449 8.81 30.94 7.45
CA HIS A 449 7.44 31.42 7.19
C HIS A 449 6.99 32.47 8.22
N PRO A 450 7.62 33.67 8.24
CA PRO A 450 7.23 34.73 9.16
C PRO A 450 5.79 35.22 8.91
N GLU A 451 5.23 34.96 7.72
CA GLU A 451 3.85 35.28 7.31
C GLU A 451 2.80 34.30 7.87
N MET A 452 3.21 33.25 8.60
CA MET A 452 2.30 32.22 9.12
C MET A 452 1.21 32.82 10.01
N ASN A 453 -0.04 32.49 9.71
CA ASN A 453 -1.23 32.94 10.44
C ASN A 453 -2.33 31.85 10.39
N GLU A 454 -3.47 32.09 11.05
CA GLU A 454 -4.56 31.10 11.11
C GLU A 454 -5.08 30.64 9.75
N ALA A 455 -5.02 31.49 8.72
CA ALA A 455 -5.55 31.16 7.39
C ALA A 455 -4.60 30.27 6.55
N ASN A 456 -3.29 30.34 6.79
CA ASN A 456 -2.28 29.66 5.95
C ASN A 456 -1.44 28.60 6.69
N ALA A 457 -1.49 28.55 8.02
CA ALA A 457 -0.62 27.70 8.83
C ALA A 457 -0.74 26.19 8.48
N GLU A 458 -1.96 25.71 8.21
CA GLU A 458 -2.17 24.32 7.83
C GLU A 458 -1.52 23.99 6.49
N HIS A 459 -1.70 24.83 5.50
CA HIS A 459 -1.09 24.68 4.19
C HIS A 459 0.44 24.74 4.28
N ILE A 460 1.00 25.67 5.06
CA ILE A 460 2.45 25.77 5.28
C ILE A 460 2.97 24.45 5.88
N LEU A 461 2.36 23.95 6.96
CA LEU A 461 2.79 22.69 7.57
C LEU A 461 2.68 21.51 6.62
N GLN A 462 1.65 21.44 5.79
CA GLN A 462 1.50 20.41 4.75
C GLN A 462 2.64 20.46 3.73
N GLN A 463 3.02 21.66 3.27
CA GLN A 463 4.14 21.83 2.34
C GLN A 463 5.48 21.46 3.00
N GLU A 464 5.69 21.85 4.24
CA GLU A 464 6.92 21.54 4.99
C GLU A 464 7.04 20.02 5.27
N VAL A 465 5.93 19.31 5.55
CA VAL A 465 5.92 17.83 5.63
C VAL A 465 6.34 17.22 4.30
N GLY A 466 5.88 17.76 3.18
CA GLY A 466 6.29 17.32 1.84
C GLY A 466 7.79 17.50 1.60
N LYS A 467 8.37 18.63 2.00
CA LYS A 467 9.83 18.86 1.94
C LYS A 467 10.60 17.83 2.75
N VAL A 468 10.13 17.51 3.96
CA VAL A 468 10.74 16.45 4.79
C VAL A 468 10.67 15.10 4.08
N PHE A 469 9.54 14.76 3.46
CA PHE A 469 9.43 13.49 2.75
C PHE A 469 10.37 13.39 1.54
N VAL A 470 10.60 14.48 0.81
CA VAL A 470 11.63 14.51 -0.26
C VAL A 470 13.02 14.22 0.32
N LYS A 471 13.36 14.79 1.48
CA LYS A 471 14.63 14.49 2.17
C LYS A 471 14.72 13.02 2.59
N VAL A 472 13.62 12.44 3.03
CA VAL A 472 13.53 11.01 3.33
C VAL A 472 13.81 10.16 2.08
N LEU A 473 13.27 10.53 0.92
CA LEU A 473 13.58 9.84 -0.34
C LEU A 473 15.05 10.03 -0.77
N GLU A 474 15.62 11.22 -0.58
CA GLU A 474 17.04 11.49 -0.81
C GLU A 474 17.94 10.64 0.11
N ASN A 475 17.54 10.40 1.37
CA ASN A 475 18.24 9.47 2.24
C ASN A 475 18.19 8.03 1.69
N ALA A 476 17.04 7.60 1.17
CA ALA A 476 16.85 6.26 0.63
C ALA A 476 17.57 6.01 -0.72
N GLY A 477 17.95 7.08 -1.45
CA GLY A 477 18.72 6.98 -2.69
C GLY A 477 20.17 6.55 -2.43
N VAL A 478 20.65 5.52 -3.13
CA VAL A 478 22.03 5.02 -3.00
C VAL A 478 23.02 6.00 -3.62
N TYR A 479 22.72 6.54 -4.78
CA TYR A 479 23.47 7.65 -5.39
C TYR A 479 22.75 8.96 -5.11
N LYS A 480 23.44 9.90 -4.49
CA LYS A 480 22.84 11.19 -4.12
C LYS A 480 22.61 12.09 -5.35
N CYS A 481 21.62 12.97 -5.27
CA CYS A 481 21.31 13.95 -6.34
C CYS A 481 22.31 15.11 -6.37
N THR A 482 23.61 14.79 -6.41
CA THR A 482 24.74 15.70 -6.58
C THR A 482 25.50 15.36 -7.85
N ALA A 483 26.40 16.24 -8.31
CA ALA A 483 27.23 15.98 -9.48
C ALA A 483 28.06 14.70 -9.31
N GLU A 484 28.64 14.48 -8.11
CA GLU A 484 29.44 13.31 -7.77
C GLU A 484 28.58 12.04 -7.77
N GLY A 485 27.38 12.09 -7.12
CA GLY A 485 26.46 10.95 -7.06
C GLY A 485 25.93 10.58 -8.45
N ARG A 486 25.61 11.56 -9.29
CA ARG A 486 25.22 11.30 -10.69
C ARG A 486 26.36 10.70 -11.50
N LYS A 487 27.60 11.17 -11.32
CA LYS A 487 28.78 10.59 -11.95
C LYS A 487 28.99 9.13 -11.50
N ALA A 488 28.89 8.84 -10.21
CA ALA A 488 29.02 7.49 -9.69
C ALA A 488 27.92 6.56 -10.23
N PHE A 489 26.67 7.03 -10.32
CA PHE A 489 25.58 6.25 -10.91
C PHE A 489 25.84 5.92 -12.38
N ARG A 490 26.30 6.91 -13.16
CA ARG A 490 26.69 6.69 -14.55
C ARG A 490 27.81 5.66 -14.66
N THR A 491 28.85 5.76 -13.82
CA THR A 491 29.96 4.79 -13.78
C THR A 491 29.45 3.37 -13.53
N PHE A 492 28.47 3.19 -12.62
CA PHE A 492 27.83 1.90 -12.43
C PHE A 492 27.14 1.43 -13.72
N VAL A 493 26.29 2.25 -14.35
CA VAL A 493 25.57 1.85 -15.57
C VAL A 493 26.54 1.49 -16.70
N GLU A 494 27.62 2.23 -16.89
CA GLU A 494 28.68 1.96 -17.88
C GLU A 494 29.48 0.68 -17.58
N SER A 495 29.51 0.24 -16.32
CA SER A 495 30.17 -0.99 -15.90
C SER A 495 29.34 -2.26 -16.18
N VAL A 496 28.05 -2.12 -16.48
CA VAL A 496 27.12 -3.21 -16.80
C VAL A 496 27.49 -3.77 -18.19
N ARG A 497 28.14 -4.93 -18.21
CA ARG A 497 28.67 -5.58 -19.44
C ARG A 497 28.19 -7.03 -19.56
#